data_85ab7f47ae418f0b06ed1b3dd60b215e
#
_entry.id   85ab7f47ae418f0b06ed1b3dd60b215e
#
_cell.length_a   1.000
_cell.length_b   1.000
_cell.length_c   1.000
_cell.angle_alpha   90.00
_cell.angle_beta   90.00
_cell.angle_gamma   90.00
#
_symmetry.space_group_name_H-M   'P 1'
#
loop_
_entity.id
_entity.type
_entity.pdbx_description
1 polymer ?
#
loop_
_entity_poly.entity_id
_entity_poly.type
_entity_poly.pdbx_seq_one_letter_code
_entity_poly.pdbx_strand_id
1 'polypeptide(L)'
;MVQKNISVPEDEWYEEWTSDDFMALPELVNVAYENQHYNPKLQYLTGVARDDAAYMVYENKTLAPNYNVGWDFFDIMVRDHIMQYNYTLNPEGIFGAIKYMYTYYPDPNNKSHIREEFINVSI
;
A
#
# COMPACT_ATOMS: atom_id res chain seq x y z
N MET A 1 14.56 5.43 25.30
CA MET A 1 14.18 5.68 23.89
C MET A 1 13.90 7.16 23.76
N VAL A 2 14.82 7.92 23.22
CA VAL A 2 14.62 9.36 23.00
C VAL A 2 13.86 9.49 21.70
N GLN A 3 12.57 9.85 21.77
CA GLN A 3 11.86 10.28 20.58
C GLN A 3 12.50 11.59 20.10
N LYS A 4 13.30 11.53 19.07
CA LYS A 4 13.69 12.71 18.31
C LYS A 4 12.42 13.26 17.69
N ASN A 5 12.09 14.49 17.99
CA ASN A 5 10.96 15.19 17.37
C ASN A 5 11.41 15.55 15.95
N ILE A 6 11.19 14.66 15.01
CA ILE A 6 11.64 14.79 13.63
C ILE A 6 10.64 15.70 12.92
N SER A 7 11.01 16.95 12.71
CA SER A 7 10.28 17.91 11.87
C SER A 7 10.80 17.90 10.44
N VAL A 8 11.00 16.71 9.87
CA VAL A 8 11.49 16.53 8.52
C VAL A 8 10.29 16.39 7.58
N PRO A 9 10.30 17.03 6.40
CA PRO A 9 9.29 16.79 5.38
C PRO A 9 9.14 15.29 5.06
N GLU A 10 7.94 14.86 4.73
CA GLU A 10 7.59 13.44 4.53
C GLU A 10 8.42 12.78 3.42
N ASP A 11 8.84 13.55 2.42
CA ASP A 11 9.71 13.16 1.32
C ASP A 11 11.18 12.95 1.74
N GLU A 12 11.60 13.52 2.88
CA GLU A 12 12.96 13.38 3.42
C GLU A 12 13.06 12.33 4.53
N TRP A 13 11.97 11.77 5.00
CA TRP A 13 11.98 10.75 6.09
C TRP A 13 12.87 9.57 5.77
N TYR A 14 12.99 9.22 4.50
CA TYR A 14 13.77 8.10 4.03
C TYR A 14 15.27 8.31 4.24
N GLU A 15 15.77 9.53 4.07
CA GLU A 15 17.19 9.84 4.24
C GLU A 15 17.61 9.88 5.71
N GLU A 16 16.72 10.31 6.60
CA GLU A 16 17.04 10.34 8.03
C GLU A 16 17.03 8.96 8.71
N TRP A 17 16.32 8.00 8.12
CA TRP A 17 16.29 6.63 8.63
C TRP A 17 17.52 5.81 8.20
N THR A 18 18.35 6.33 7.32
CA THR A 18 19.51 5.62 6.74
C THR A 18 20.81 5.82 7.52
N SER A 19 20.86 6.78 8.44
CA SER A 19 22.00 6.95 9.35
C SER A 19 21.55 7.58 10.65
N ASP A 20 21.45 6.82 11.71
CA ASP A 20 21.36 7.38 13.04
C ASP A 20 22.71 7.34 13.76
N ASP A 21 22.94 8.33 14.62
CA ASP A 21 24.16 8.42 15.43
C ASP A 21 24.31 7.24 16.43
N PHE A 22 23.27 6.45 16.59
CA PHE A 22 23.22 5.26 17.45
C PHE A 22 23.49 3.95 16.70
N MET A 23 23.74 4.01 15.41
CA MET A 23 24.01 2.84 14.54
C MET A 23 22.89 1.77 14.58
N ALA A 24 21.66 2.17 14.84
CA ALA A 24 20.53 1.23 14.72
C ALA A 24 20.34 0.76 13.27
N LEU A 25 20.63 1.66 12.31
CA LEU A 25 20.69 1.38 10.88
C LEU A 25 21.99 1.94 10.31
N PRO A 26 23.12 1.21 10.45
CA PRO A 26 24.45 1.68 10.04
C PRO A 26 24.62 1.81 8.52
N GLU A 27 23.70 1.23 7.76
CA GLU A 27 23.68 1.26 6.30
C GLU A 27 22.23 1.19 5.78
N LEU A 28 22.03 1.48 4.50
CA LEU A 28 20.74 1.32 3.84
C LEU A 28 20.24 -0.11 3.97
N VAL A 29 18.94 -0.28 4.25
CA VAL A 29 18.32 -1.61 4.49
C VAL A 29 18.51 -2.55 3.29
N ASN A 30 18.39 -2.03 2.06
CA ASN A 30 18.65 -2.82 0.85
C ASN A 30 20.10 -3.27 0.75
N VAL A 31 21.07 -2.40 1.09
CA VAL A 31 22.51 -2.75 1.10
C VAL A 31 22.81 -3.78 2.17
N ALA A 32 22.26 -3.62 3.37
CA ALA A 32 22.38 -4.61 4.45
C ALA A 32 21.82 -5.97 4.03
N TYR A 33 20.71 -5.97 3.32
CA TYR A 33 20.08 -7.19 2.82
C TYR A 33 20.92 -7.88 1.74
N GLU A 34 21.41 -7.13 0.74
CA GLU A 34 22.26 -7.64 -0.33
C GLU A 34 23.59 -8.21 0.19
N ASN A 35 24.18 -7.56 1.19
CA ASN A 35 25.43 -7.97 1.81
C ASN A 35 25.24 -9.01 2.93
N GLN A 36 24.02 -9.43 3.21
CA GLN A 36 23.66 -10.36 4.28
C GLN A 36 24.10 -9.88 5.69
N HIS A 37 24.12 -8.58 5.92
CA HIS A 37 24.43 -7.96 7.20
C HIS A 37 23.24 -8.00 8.17
N TYR A 38 22.61 -9.14 8.29
CA TYR A 38 21.50 -9.39 9.22
C TYR A 38 21.76 -10.66 10.00
N ASN A 39 21.06 -10.83 11.13
CA ASN A 39 21.18 -12.05 11.92
C ASN A 39 20.46 -13.22 11.20
N PRO A 40 21.22 -14.21 10.66
CA PRO A 40 20.60 -15.32 9.92
C PRO A 40 19.79 -16.28 10.80
N LYS A 41 19.88 -16.12 12.12
CA LYS A 41 19.10 -16.92 13.08
C LYS A 41 17.81 -16.23 13.51
N LEU A 42 17.55 -15.02 13.01
CA LEU A 42 16.33 -14.31 13.31
C LEU A 42 15.14 -15.03 12.68
N GLN A 43 14.18 -15.39 13.51
CA GLN A 43 12.90 -15.89 13.03
C GLN A 43 11.94 -14.70 12.93
N TYR A 44 11.35 -14.51 11.76
CA TYR A 44 10.44 -13.41 11.48
C TYR A 44 9.04 -13.97 11.17
N LEU A 45 8.06 -13.54 11.95
CA LEU A 45 6.65 -13.84 11.71
C LEU A 45 5.93 -12.53 11.37
N THR A 46 5.34 -12.50 10.22
CA THR A 46 4.51 -11.36 9.77
C THR A 46 3.20 -11.87 9.19
N GLY A 47 2.22 -11.00 9.12
CA GLY A 47 0.95 -11.30 8.52
C GLY A 47 0.13 -10.03 8.29
N VAL A 48 -0.83 -10.15 7.42
CA VAL A 48 -1.79 -9.09 7.08
C VAL A 48 -3.19 -9.64 7.31
N ALA A 49 -4.07 -8.85 7.90
CA ALA A 49 -5.46 -9.24 8.04
C ALA A 49 -6.15 -9.26 6.66
N ARG A 50 -7.13 -10.15 6.48
CA ARG A 50 -7.85 -10.29 5.21
C ARG A 50 -8.44 -8.97 4.69
N ASP A 51 -8.94 -8.15 5.61
CA ASP A 51 -9.61 -6.89 5.28
C ASP A 51 -8.81 -5.69 5.80
N ASP A 52 -7.48 -5.79 5.81
CA ASP A 52 -6.60 -4.76 6.39
C ASP A 52 -6.78 -3.40 5.71
N ALA A 53 -7.03 -3.38 4.40
CA ALA A 53 -7.29 -2.16 3.63
C ALA A 53 -8.73 -1.59 3.79
N ALA A 54 -9.58 -2.19 4.61
CA ALA A 54 -10.97 -1.74 4.79
C ALA A 54 -11.07 -0.29 5.30
N TYR A 55 -10.07 0.20 6.03
CA TYR A 55 -10.01 1.58 6.50
C TYR A 55 -10.08 2.60 5.35
N MET A 56 -9.52 2.28 4.18
CA MET A 56 -9.53 3.16 3.01
C MET A 56 -10.95 3.50 2.53
N VAL A 57 -11.90 2.59 2.79
CA VAL A 57 -13.31 2.79 2.50
C VAL A 57 -14.03 3.41 3.69
N TYR A 58 -13.91 2.81 4.87
CA TYR A 58 -14.74 3.15 6.02
C TYR A 58 -14.34 4.43 6.74
N GLU A 59 -13.11 4.89 6.57
CA GLU A 59 -12.66 6.20 7.06
C GLU A 59 -12.90 7.32 6.05
N ASN A 60 -13.23 6.99 4.81
CA ASN A 60 -13.49 7.97 3.76
C ASN A 60 -14.86 8.62 3.92
N LYS A 61 -14.87 9.85 4.43
CA LYS A 61 -16.08 10.63 4.68
C LYS A 61 -16.91 10.91 3.42
N THR A 62 -16.31 10.86 2.24
CA THR A 62 -17.03 11.09 0.97
C THR A 62 -17.91 9.91 0.59
N LEU A 63 -17.63 8.73 1.11
CA LEU A 63 -18.41 7.51 0.88
C LEU A 63 -19.53 7.29 1.91
N ALA A 64 -19.51 8.07 3.00
CA ALA A 64 -20.55 7.98 4.05
C ALA A 64 -21.91 8.46 3.52
N PRO A 65 -23.05 7.96 4.09
CA PRO A 65 -23.13 6.98 5.16
C PRO A 65 -23.12 5.52 4.70
N ASN A 66 -23.29 5.26 3.39
CA ASN A 66 -23.54 3.91 2.88
C ASN A 66 -22.24 3.18 2.46
N TYR A 67 -21.13 3.91 2.39
CA TYR A 67 -19.81 3.38 1.97
C TYR A 67 -19.90 2.59 0.65
N ASN A 68 -20.69 3.12 -0.28
CA ASN A 68 -20.83 2.54 -1.61
C ASN A 68 -19.64 2.94 -2.49
N VAL A 69 -18.93 1.94 -2.98
CA VAL A 69 -17.84 2.11 -3.93
C VAL A 69 -18.38 1.88 -5.34
N GLY A 70 -18.26 2.89 -6.20
CA GLY A 70 -18.52 2.77 -7.63
C GLY A 70 -17.24 2.56 -8.42
N TRP A 71 -17.38 2.26 -9.71
CA TRP A 71 -16.23 2.10 -10.61
C TRP A 71 -15.39 3.38 -10.72
N ASP A 72 -16.00 4.56 -10.64
CA ASP A 72 -15.27 5.84 -10.68
C ASP A 72 -14.26 5.92 -9.53
N PHE A 73 -14.69 5.59 -8.32
CA PHE A 73 -13.81 5.55 -7.15
C PHE A 73 -12.74 4.46 -7.29
N PHE A 74 -13.13 3.25 -7.66
CA PHE A 74 -12.22 2.12 -7.87
C PHE A 74 -11.14 2.49 -8.90
N ASP A 75 -11.55 3.01 -10.04
CA ASP A 75 -10.65 3.32 -11.16
C ASP A 75 -9.62 4.40 -10.76
N ILE A 76 -10.05 5.45 -10.07
CA ILE A 76 -9.16 6.52 -9.61
C ILE A 76 -8.13 5.96 -8.61
N MET A 77 -8.60 5.28 -7.58
CA MET A 77 -7.73 4.81 -6.49
C MET A 77 -6.73 3.74 -6.97
N VAL A 78 -7.17 2.82 -7.83
CA VAL A 78 -6.27 1.78 -8.37
C VAL A 78 -5.25 2.39 -9.34
N ARG A 79 -5.64 3.37 -10.16
CA ARG A 79 -4.70 4.08 -11.03
C ARG A 79 -3.67 4.86 -10.22
N ASP A 80 -4.10 5.59 -9.19
CA ASP A 80 -3.19 6.34 -8.32
C ASP A 80 -2.19 5.39 -7.66
N HIS A 81 -2.64 4.24 -7.19
CA HIS A 81 -1.77 3.22 -6.62
C HIS A 81 -0.73 2.70 -7.62
N ILE A 82 -1.15 2.37 -8.84
CA ILE A 82 -0.23 1.93 -9.91
C ILE A 82 0.78 3.03 -10.23
N MET A 83 0.35 4.29 -10.32
CA MET A 83 1.22 5.42 -10.66
C MET A 83 2.21 5.75 -9.54
N GLN A 84 1.83 5.54 -8.28
CA GLN A 84 2.70 5.76 -7.12
C GLN A 84 3.96 4.91 -7.17
N TYR A 85 3.87 3.68 -7.67
CA TYR A 85 5.03 2.80 -7.82
C TYR A 85 5.83 3.02 -9.11
N ASN A 86 5.46 4.04 -9.91
CA ASN A 86 6.17 4.44 -11.13
C ASN A 86 6.49 3.26 -12.06
N TYR A 87 5.54 2.38 -12.25
CA TYR A 87 5.66 1.29 -13.22
C TYR A 87 5.77 1.89 -14.62
N THR A 88 6.95 1.78 -15.23
CA THR A 88 7.23 2.36 -16.55
C THR A 88 6.70 1.51 -17.70
N LEU A 89 6.35 0.25 -17.43
CA LEU A 89 5.86 -0.69 -18.43
C LEU A 89 4.34 -0.82 -18.36
N ASN A 90 3.67 -0.18 -19.34
CA ASN A 90 2.26 -0.35 -19.63
C ASN A 90 1.30 -0.27 -18.40
N PRO A 91 1.23 0.86 -17.70
CA PRO A 91 0.36 1.02 -16.52
C PRO A 91 -1.13 0.79 -16.85
N GLU A 92 -1.56 1.14 -18.05
CA GLU A 92 -2.94 0.88 -18.50
C GLU A 92 -3.22 -0.62 -18.67
N GLY A 93 -2.25 -1.39 -19.11
CA GLY A 93 -2.38 -2.85 -19.19
C GLY A 93 -2.47 -3.48 -17.80
N ILE A 94 -1.68 -2.98 -16.84
CA ILE A 94 -1.73 -3.42 -15.44
C ILE A 94 -3.11 -3.09 -14.86
N PHE A 95 -3.57 -1.85 -15.03
CA PHE A 95 -4.89 -1.43 -14.59
C PHE A 95 -6.01 -2.30 -15.19
N GLY A 96 -5.96 -2.55 -16.50
CA GLY A 96 -6.94 -3.40 -17.19
C GLY A 96 -6.96 -4.83 -16.65
N ALA A 97 -5.79 -5.41 -16.37
CA ALA A 97 -5.66 -6.74 -15.79
C ALA A 97 -6.25 -6.79 -14.36
N ILE A 98 -5.95 -5.79 -13.52
CA ILE A 98 -6.50 -5.68 -12.18
C ILE A 98 -8.03 -5.57 -12.26
N LYS A 99 -8.55 -4.64 -13.06
CA LYS A 99 -9.99 -4.46 -13.21
C LYS A 99 -10.69 -5.72 -13.70
N TYR A 100 -10.07 -6.44 -14.64
CA TYR A 100 -10.59 -7.72 -15.10
C TYR A 100 -10.65 -8.75 -13.98
N MET A 101 -9.58 -8.92 -13.22
CA MET A 101 -9.49 -9.91 -12.14
C MET A 101 -10.46 -9.63 -10.99
N TYR A 102 -10.70 -8.36 -10.68
CA TYR A 102 -11.50 -7.92 -9.54
C TYR A 102 -12.91 -7.44 -9.94
N THR A 103 -13.40 -7.87 -11.12
CA THR A 103 -14.79 -7.63 -11.51
C THR A 103 -15.65 -8.84 -11.19
N TYR A 104 -16.72 -8.62 -10.40
CA TYR A 104 -17.74 -9.64 -10.19
C TYR A 104 -18.67 -9.72 -11.40
N TYR A 105 -18.39 -10.59 -12.32
CA TYR A 105 -19.09 -10.68 -13.63
C TYR A 105 -20.59 -10.98 -13.55
N PRO A 106 -21.12 -11.76 -12.57
CA PRO A 106 -22.57 -11.95 -12.46
C PRO A 106 -23.35 -10.68 -12.21
N ASP A 107 -22.75 -9.68 -11.53
CA ASP A 107 -23.34 -8.37 -11.30
C ASP A 107 -22.24 -7.29 -11.18
N PRO A 108 -21.67 -6.87 -12.32
CA PRO A 108 -20.48 -6.01 -12.36
C PRO A 108 -20.71 -4.59 -11.84
N ASN A 109 -21.95 -4.15 -11.66
CA ASN A 109 -22.30 -2.82 -11.18
C ASN A 109 -22.74 -2.82 -9.70
N ASN A 110 -22.69 -3.94 -9.03
CA ASN A 110 -23.05 -4.05 -7.63
C ASN A 110 -22.02 -3.37 -6.74
N LYS A 111 -22.41 -2.25 -6.14
CA LYS A 111 -21.53 -1.40 -5.36
C LYS A 111 -20.96 -2.09 -4.11
N SER A 112 -21.65 -3.06 -3.56
CA SER A 112 -21.14 -3.86 -2.44
C SER A 112 -20.02 -4.78 -2.89
N HIS A 113 -20.17 -5.45 -4.03
CA HIS A 113 -19.11 -6.28 -4.59
C HIS A 113 -17.91 -5.45 -5.03
N ILE A 114 -18.13 -4.29 -5.69
CA ILE A 114 -17.03 -3.39 -6.06
C ILE A 114 -16.25 -2.96 -4.81
N ARG A 115 -16.94 -2.67 -3.70
CA ARG A 115 -16.29 -2.32 -2.43
C ARG A 115 -15.43 -3.47 -1.89
N GLU A 116 -15.97 -4.68 -1.85
CA GLU A 116 -15.25 -5.87 -1.38
C GLU A 116 -14.01 -6.13 -2.25
N GLU A 117 -14.16 -6.04 -3.56
CA GLU A 117 -13.06 -6.24 -4.49
C GLU A 117 -12.03 -5.11 -4.42
N PHE A 118 -12.46 -3.87 -4.15
CA PHE A 118 -11.53 -2.77 -3.89
C PHE A 118 -10.68 -3.03 -2.63
N ILE A 119 -11.27 -3.52 -1.55
CA ILE A 119 -10.53 -3.90 -0.34
C ILE A 119 -9.55 -5.02 -0.65
N ASN A 120 -9.95 -6.03 -1.41
CA ASN A 120 -9.10 -7.16 -1.78
C ASN A 120 -7.90 -6.75 -2.65
N VAL A 121 -8.05 -5.77 -3.54
CA VAL A 121 -6.95 -5.31 -4.41
C VAL A 121 -5.96 -4.41 -3.67
N SER A 122 -6.38 -3.83 -2.54
CA SER A 122 -5.59 -2.85 -1.78
C SER A 122 -4.75 -3.49 -0.66
N ILE A 123 -4.76 -4.81 -0.53
CA ILE A 123 -3.92 -5.59 0.41
C ILE A 123 -2.60 -5.94 -0.27
#